data_cf6fdbbc1b1f0c48e5d888ab33f2ebe5
#
_entry.id   cf6fdbbc1b1f0c48e5d888ab33f2ebe5
#
_cell.length_a   1.000
_cell.length_b   1.000
_cell.length_c   1.000
_cell.angle_alpha   90.00
_cell.angle_beta   90.00
_cell.angle_gamma   90.00
#
_symmetry.space_group_name_H-M   'P 1'
#
loop_
_entity.id
_entity.type
_entity.pdbx_description
1 polymer ?
#
loop_
_entity_poly.entity_id
_entity_poly.type
_entity_poly.pdbx_seq_one_letter_code
_entity_poly.pdbx_strand_id
1 'polypeptide(L)'
;MYRIVAAFFLLLVSVAGSLAQGLQPAVWQGQRGSVLKVLTVDPTTGNFAGVFLSSPVGPCPAVPYDVVGRIQGPRVVFQTSRNWTSDCRVTTVGSGRVVSPTTVATRWIATYVATDGRVVRVRGTEVFQRI
;
A
#
# COMPACT_ATOMS: atom_id res chain seq x y z
N MET A 1 58.50 2.47 -10.00
CA MET A 1 57.46 1.45 -9.77
C MET A 1 56.29 2.11 -9.13
N TYR A 2 55.25 2.39 -9.90
CA TYR A 2 54.02 2.96 -9.37
C TYR A 2 53.05 1.81 -9.12
N ARG A 3 52.71 1.63 -7.84
CA ARG A 3 51.59 0.73 -7.46
C ARG A 3 50.30 1.48 -7.63
N ILE A 4 49.55 1.11 -8.64
CA ILE A 4 48.18 1.57 -8.80
C ILE A 4 47.34 0.82 -7.76
N VAL A 5 46.97 1.54 -6.70
CA VAL A 5 45.96 1.07 -5.78
C VAL A 5 44.62 1.34 -6.48
N ALA A 6 44.07 0.32 -7.07
CA ALA A 6 42.71 0.38 -7.55
C ALA A 6 41.78 0.44 -6.31
N ALA A 7 41.31 1.62 -6.02
CA ALA A 7 40.23 1.78 -5.05
C ALA A 7 38.98 1.16 -5.63
N PHE A 8 38.65 -0.03 -5.17
CA PHE A 8 37.36 -0.62 -5.37
C PHE A 8 36.31 0.19 -4.57
N PHE A 9 35.70 1.15 -5.23
CA PHE A 9 34.47 1.74 -4.73
C PHE A 9 33.40 0.67 -4.90
N LEU A 10 33.14 -0.06 -3.84
CA LEU A 10 31.93 -0.83 -3.70
C LEU A 10 30.78 0.17 -3.71
N LEU A 11 30.11 0.29 -4.82
CA LEU A 11 28.78 0.87 -4.90
C LEU A 11 27.87 -0.02 -4.06
N LEU A 12 27.70 0.36 -2.81
CA LEU A 12 26.59 -0.12 -1.99
C LEU A 12 25.31 0.46 -2.61
N VAL A 13 24.82 -0.22 -3.62
CA VAL A 13 23.45 0.01 -4.11
C VAL A 13 22.54 -0.31 -2.94
N SER A 14 22.00 0.72 -2.32
CA SER A 14 21.10 0.54 -1.19
C SER A 14 19.88 -0.27 -1.62
N VAL A 15 19.73 -1.46 -1.08
CA VAL A 15 18.61 -2.38 -1.33
C VAL A 15 17.24 -1.72 -1.03
N ALA A 16 17.22 -0.68 -0.18
CA ALA A 16 16.03 0.12 0.13
C ALA A 16 15.42 0.81 -1.10
N GLY A 17 16.23 1.24 -2.08
CA GLY A 17 15.73 1.88 -3.31
C GLY A 17 14.96 0.92 -4.22
N SER A 18 15.30 -0.38 -4.23
CA SER A 18 14.64 -1.36 -5.10
C SER A 18 13.25 -1.77 -4.59
N LEU A 19 13.01 -1.76 -3.27
CA LEU A 19 11.71 -2.05 -2.67
C LEU A 19 10.72 -0.91 -2.89
N ALA A 20 11.15 0.35 -2.75
CA ALA A 20 10.34 1.52 -3.08
C ALA A 20 10.01 1.56 -4.58
N GLN A 21 10.94 1.14 -5.45
CA GLN A 21 10.70 1.00 -6.88
C GLN A 21 9.65 -0.07 -7.21
N GLY A 22 9.49 -1.10 -6.39
CA GLY A 22 8.46 -2.12 -6.53
C GLY A 22 7.04 -1.57 -6.37
N LEU A 23 6.87 -0.44 -5.66
CA LEU A 23 5.60 0.29 -5.52
C LEU A 23 5.46 1.47 -6.48
N GLN A 24 6.36 1.66 -7.44
CA GLN A 24 6.23 2.65 -8.52
C GLN A 24 4.83 2.60 -9.12
N PRO A 25 4.35 3.67 -9.77
CA PRO A 25 3.00 3.72 -10.32
C PRO A 25 2.58 2.39 -10.93
N ALA A 26 1.74 1.68 -10.23
CA ALA A 26 1.38 0.31 -10.52
C ALA A 26 0.01 0.00 -9.96
N VAL A 27 -0.61 -1.04 -10.50
CA VAL A 27 -1.91 -1.53 -10.06
C VAL A 27 -1.71 -2.85 -9.32
N TRP A 28 -2.31 -2.94 -8.16
CA TRP A 28 -2.29 -4.11 -7.30
C TRP A 28 -3.70 -4.62 -7.10
N GLN A 29 -3.90 -5.90 -7.21
CA GLN A 29 -5.20 -6.53 -7.03
C GLN A 29 -5.21 -7.41 -5.78
N GLY A 30 -6.20 -7.21 -4.92
CA GLY A 30 -6.43 -8.03 -3.76
C GLY A 30 -7.18 -9.32 -4.10
N GLN A 31 -7.07 -10.30 -3.24
CA GLN A 31 -7.70 -11.62 -3.40
C GLN A 31 -9.24 -11.54 -3.51
N ARG A 32 -9.84 -10.53 -2.87
CA ARG A 32 -11.30 -10.32 -2.85
C ARG A 32 -11.78 -9.34 -3.91
N GLY A 33 -10.91 -8.97 -4.84
CA GLY A 33 -11.25 -8.07 -5.95
C GLY A 33 -11.08 -6.59 -5.65
N SER A 34 -10.55 -6.21 -4.49
CA SER A 34 -10.13 -4.83 -4.25
C SER A 34 -8.96 -4.47 -5.16
N VAL A 35 -8.84 -3.20 -5.50
CA VAL A 35 -7.77 -2.70 -6.38
C VAL A 35 -7.09 -1.52 -5.72
N LEU A 36 -5.78 -1.57 -5.64
CA LEU A 36 -4.94 -0.47 -5.20
C LEU A 36 -4.18 0.09 -6.40
N LYS A 37 -4.44 1.34 -6.74
CA LYS A 37 -3.68 2.09 -7.75
C LYS A 37 -2.71 3.02 -7.04
N VAL A 38 -1.44 2.69 -7.07
CA VAL A 38 -0.38 3.57 -6.57
C VAL A 38 -0.05 4.58 -7.66
N LEU A 39 -0.32 5.84 -7.41
CA LEU A 39 -0.14 6.93 -8.38
C LEU A 39 1.21 7.63 -8.23
N THR A 40 1.66 7.82 -7.00
CA THR A 40 2.92 8.49 -6.70
C THR A 40 3.68 7.76 -5.61
N VAL A 41 4.99 7.69 -5.76
CA VAL A 41 5.91 7.18 -4.75
C VAL A 41 7.09 8.13 -4.64
N ASP A 42 7.39 8.57 -3.42
CA ASP A 42 8.61 9.30 -3.14
C ASP A 42 9.74 8.29 -2.87
N PRO A 43 10.73 8.17 -3.76
CA PRO A 43 11.79 7.18 -3.60
C PRO A 43 12.73 7.47 -2.43
N THR A 44 12.74 8.70 -1.92
CA THR A 44 13.57 9.10 -0.79
C THR A 44 12.94 8.70 0.54
N THR A 45 11.65 8.95 0.70
CA THR A 45 10.93 8.70 1.96
C THR A 45 10.17 7.39 1.97
N GLY A 46 9.84 6.84 0.80
CA GLY A 46 8.94 5.71 0.65
C GLY A 46 7.45 6.06 0.79
N ASN A 47 7.13 7.34 0.93
CA ASN A 47 5.73 7.78 0.98
C ASN A 47 5.06 7.55 -0.36
N PHE A 48 3.86 7.03 -0.33
CA PHE A 48 3.06 6.82 -1.54
C PHE A 48 1.64 7.34 -1.36
N ALA A 49 1.01 7.64 -2.47
CA ALA A 49 -0.38 8.04 -2.54
C ALA A 49 -1.04 7.40 -3.76
N GLY A 50 -2.33 7.18 -3.65
CA GLY A 50 -3.10 6.59 -4.74
C GLY A 50 -4.57 6.49 -4.42
N VAL A 51 -5.22 5.56 -5.12
CA VAL A 51 -6.65 5.28 -4.99
C VAL A 51 -6.85 3.80 -4.68
N PHE A 52 -7.64 3.54 -3.67
CA PHE A 52 -8.08 2.20 -3.31
C PHE A 52 -9.54 2.03 -3.71
N LEU A 53 -9.83 1.03 -4.51
CA LEU A 53 -11.19 0.60 -4.83
C LEU A 53 -11.55 -0.58 -3.93
N SER A 54 -12.60 -0.43 -3.15
CA SER A 54 -13.10 -1.50 -2.30
C SER A 54 -13.53 -2.73 -3.13
N SER A 55 -13.57 -3.88 -2.48
CA SER A 55 -14.04 -5.12 -3.11
C SER A 55 -15.43 -4.92 -3.73
N PRO A 56 -15.71 -5.49 -4.92
CA PRO A 56 -17.05 -5.49 -5.49
C PRO A 56 -18.04 -6.32 -4.69
N VAL A 57 -17.56 -7.13 -3.74
CA VAL A 57 -18.37 -7.94 -2.83
C VAL A 57 -18.37 -7.29 -1.46
N GLY A 58 -19.53 -7.03 -0.91
CA GLY A 58 -19.64 -6.44 0.43
C GLY A 58 -20.60 -5.25 0.46
N PRO A 59 -20.73 -4.59 1.63
CA PRO A 59 -21.71 -3.52 1.84
C PRO A 59 -21.35 -2.22 1.10
N CYS A 60 -20.10 -2.03 0.74
CA CYS A 60 -19.63 -0.85 0.00
C CYS A 60 -18.88 -1.30 -1.27
N PRO A 61 -19.57 -1.77 -2.30
CA PRO A 61 -18.95 -2.39 -3.46
C PRO A 61 -18.30 -1.35 -4.37
N ALA A 62 -17.03 -1.60 -4.76
CA ALA A 62 -16.28 -0.83 -5.75
C ALA A 62 -16.26 0.68 -5.49
N VAL A 63 -16.11 1.07 -4.23
CA VAL A 63 -16.05 2.48 -3.83
C VAL A 63 -14.60 2.96 -3.84
N PRO A 64 -14.29 4.11 -4.47
CA PRO A 64 -12.96 4.69 -4.45
C PRO A 64 -12.68 5.45 -3.15
N TYR A 65 -11.51 5.21 -2.59
CA TYR A 65 -10.97 5.93 -1.44
C TYR A 65 -9.58 6.47 -1.78
N ASP A 66 -9.26 7.64 -1.28
CA ASP A 66 -7.87 8.10 -1.30
C ASP A 66 -7.06 7.25 -0.32
N VAL A 67 -5.88 6.83 -0.74
CA VAL A 67 -4.96 6.09 0.10
C VAL A 67 -3.62 6.81 0.17
N VAL A 68 -3.08 6.87 1.36
CA VAL A 68 -1.71 7.31 1.63
C VAL A 68 -1.02 6.25 2.46
N GLY A 69 0.26 6.13 2.28
CA GLY A 69 1.03 5.17 3.04
C GLY A 69 2.53 5.40 2.94
N ARG A 70 3.25 4.50 3.53
CA ARG A 70 4.71 4.52 3.52
C ARG A 70 5.25 3.11 3.46
N ILE A 71 6.28 2.94 2.65
CA ILE A 71 7.08 1.72 2.61
C ILE A 71 8.45 1.99 3.22
N GLN A 72 8.86 1.15 4.17
CA GLN A 72 10.17 1.18 4.81
C GLN A 72 10.76 -0.22 4.82
N GLY A 73 11.73 -0.47 3.94
CA GLY A 73 12.23 -1.81 3.72
C GLY A 73 11.07 -2.73 3.29
N PRO A 74 10.86 -3.87 3.94
CA PRO A 74 9.76 -4.77 3.60
C PRO A 74 8.42 -4.37 4.24
N ARG A 75 8.39 -3.34 5.10
CA ARG A 75 7.18 -2.95 5.84
C ARG A 75 6.39 -1.89 5.09
N VAL A 76 5.09 -2.07 5.06
CA VAL A 76 4.13 -1.14 4.48
C VAL A 76 3.12 -0.74 5.55
N VAL A 77 2.82 0.53 5.64
CA VAL A 77 1.69 1.05 6.41
C VAL A 77 0.83 1.90 5.49
N PHE A 78 -0.47 1.85 5.67
CA PHE A 78 -1.38 2.62 4.83
C PHE A 78 -2.63 3.03 5.58
N GLN A 79 -3.28 4.05 5.05
CA GLN A 79 -4.52 4.58 5.57
C GLN A 79 -5.36 5.05 4.39
N THR A 80 -6.63 4.68 4.39
CA THR A 80 -7.59 5.26 3.48
C THR A 80 -8.24 6.48 4.15
N SER A 81 -8.42 7.53 3.36
CA SER A 81 -9.20 8.68 3.75
C SER A 81 -10.43 8.76 2.86
N ARG A 82 -11.26 9.72 3.11
CA ARG A 82 -12.57 9.98 2.50
C ARG A 82 -12.79 9.38 1.12
N ASN A 83 -13.92 8.75 0.99
CA ASN A 83 -14.55 8.55 -0.29
C ASN A 83 -15.33 9.82 -0.70
N TRP A 84 -15.22 10.18 -1.97
CA TRP A 84 -15.86 11.37 -2.53
C TRP A 84 -17.35 11.17 -2.87
N THR A 85 -17.80 9.92 -2.83
CA THR A 85 -19.16 9.52 -3.18
C THR A 85 -19.89 8.95 -1.97
N SER A 86 -20.47 9.81 -1.18
CA SER A 86 -21.63 9.62 -0.37
C SER A 86 -21.63 8.70 0.87
N ASP A 87 -22.16 7.51 0.78
CA ASP A 87 -22.77 6.82 1.92
C ASP A 87 -21.87 5.78 2.59
N CYS A 88 -20.80 5.41 1.93
CA CYS A 88 -19.83 4.43 2.45
C CYS A 88 -18.66 5.09 3.15
N ARG A 89 -18.89 5.64 4.31
CA ARG A 89 -17.87 6.30 5.13
C ARG A 89 -17.09 5.28 5.94
N VAL A 90 -16.10 4.66 5.31
CA VAL A 90 -15.22 3.70 5.95
C VAL A 90 -13.81 4.27 5.99
N THR A 91 -13.19 4.23 7.16
CA THR A 91 -11.76 4.52 7.32
C THR A 91 -11.03 3.22 7.55
N THR A 92 -10.03 2.94 6.75
CA THR A 92 -9.22 1.73 6.88
C THR A 92 -7.77 2.11 7.19
N VAL A 93 -7.22 1.47 8.18
CA VAL A 93 -5.78 1.52 8.48
C VAL A 93 -5.24 0.12 8.40
N GLY A 94 -4.04 -0.02 7.87
CA GLY A 94 -3.44 -1.31 7.72
C GLY A 94 -1.93 -1.28 7.71
N SER A 95 -1.37 -2.44 7.85
CA SER A 95 0.04 -2.69 7.73
C SER A 95 0.27 -3.96 6.93
N GLY A 96 1.44 -4.07 6.35
CA GLY A 96 1.76 -5.23 5.56
C GLY A 96 3.24 -5.45 5.42
N ARG A 97 3.55 -6.48 4.66
CA ARG A 97 4.90 -6.87 4.33
C ARG A 97 4.99 -7.17 2.84
N VAL A 98 6.01 -6.61 2.21
CA VAL A 98 6.40 -6.99 0.85
C VAL A 98 7.03 -8.39 0.93
N VAL A 99 6.35 -9.37 0.40
CA VAL A 99 6.77 -10.77 0.40
C VAL A 99 7.65 -11.07 -0.81
N SER A 100 7.35 -10.40 -1.92
CA SER A 100 8.11 -10.46 -3.17
C SER A 100 7.91 -9.16 -3.95
N PRO A 101 8.61 -8.91 -5.06
CA PRO A 101 8.40 -7.73 -5.89
C PRO A 101 6.96 -7.58 -6.43
N THR A 102 6.19 -8.67 -6.42
CA THR A 102 4.82 -8.70 -6.96
C THR A 102 3.75 -9.04 -5.93
N THR A 103 4.11 -9.22 -4.66
CA THR A 103 3.17 -9.67 -3.63
C THR A 103 3.37 -8.90 -2.33
N VAL A 104 2.26 -8.37 -1.81
CA VAL A 104 2.21 -7.70 -0.52
C VAL A 104 1.11 -8.34 0.32
N ALA A 105 1.48 -8.84 1.50
CA ALA A 105 0.53 -9.38 2.46
C ALA A 105 0.17 -8.28 3.48
N THR A 106 -1.11 -8.04 3.68
CA THR A 106 -1.61 -6.99 4.56
C THR A 106 -2.57 -7.50 5.61
N ARG A 107 -2.66 -6.79 6.71
CA ARG A 107 -3.76 -6.85 7.66
C ARG A 107 -4.28 -5.45 7.89
N TRP A 108 -5.58 -5.32 8.06
CA TRP A 108 -6.25 -4.04 8.12
C TRP A 108 -7.38 -4.03 9.14
N ILE A 109 -7.73 -2.83 9.57
CA ILE A 109 -8.90 -2.53 10.41
C ILE A 109 -9.70 -1.47 9.69
N ALA A 110 -10.95 -1.79 9.38
CA ALA A 110 -11.93 -0.86 8.84
C ALA A 110 -12.87 -0.40 9.96
N THR A 111 -13.12 0.89 10.01
CA THR A 111 -14.01 1.51 10.98
C THR A 111 -15.08 2.28 10.24
N TYR A 112 -16.34 2.04 10.58
CA TYR A 112 -17.48 2.76 10.03
C TYR A 112 -18.58 2.95 11.08
N VAL A 113 -19.50 3.85 10.81
CA VAL A 113 -20.67 4.09 11.65
C VAL A 113 -21.85 3.38 11.02
N ALA A 114 -22.46 2.49 11.79
CA ALA A 114 -23.67 1.79 11.38
C ALA A 114 -24.90 2.73 11.37
N THR A 115 -25.97 2.31 10.74
CA THR A 115 -27.22 3.11 10.62
C THR A 115 -27.83 3.48 11.96
N ASP A 116 -27.58 2.70 13.00
CA ASP A 116 -28.01 2.97 14.39
C ASP A 116 -27.06 3.89 15.18
N GLY A 117 -26.02 4.42 14.55
CA GLY A 117 -25.03 5.30 15.17
C GLY A 117 -23.88 4.59 15.88
N ARG A 118 -23.85 3.27 15.90
CA ARG A 118 -22.75 2.51 16.51
C ARG A 118 -21.50 2.56 15.64
N VAL A 119 -20.37 2.69 16.29
CA VAL A 119 -19.06 2.52 15.64
C VAL A 119 -18.73 1.04 15.52
N VAL A 120 -18.55 0.58 14.30
CA VAL A 120 -18.21 -0.81 13.99
C VAL A 120 -16.78 -0.89 13.49
N ARG A 121 -16.04 -1.85 14.01
CA ARG A 121 -14.67 -2.18 13.58
C ARG A 121 -14.63 -3.58 13.03
N VAL A 122 -14.10 -3.73 11.84
CA VAL A 122 -13.89 -5.01 11.17
C VAL A 122 -12.42 -5.19 10.91
N ARG A 123 -11.89 -6.35 11.23
CA ARG A 123 -10.51 -6.73 10.97
C ARG A 123 -10.46 -7.73 9.85
N GLY A 124 -9.42 -7.65 9.04
CA GLY A 124 -9.21 -8.60 7.97
C GLY A 124 -7.77 -8.66 7.51
N THR A 125 -7.54 -9.55 6.58
CA THR A 125 -6.28 -9.72 5.87
C THR A 125 -6.55 -9.69 4.38
N GLU A 126 -5.58 -9.20 3.61
CA GLU A 126 -5.64 -9.15 2.17
C GLU A 126 -4.24 -9.37 1.60
N VAL A 127 -4.14 -10.16 0.56
CA VAL A 127 -2.91 -10.30 -0.21
C VAL A 127 -3.11 -9.61 -1.55
N PHE A 128 -2.25 -8.66 -1.85
CA PHE A 128 -2.25 -7.94 -3.11
C PHE A 128 -1.20 -8.50 -4.04
N GLN A 129 -1.59 -8.68 -5.29
CA GLN A 129 -0.72 -9.09 -6.38
C GLN A 129 -0.61 -7.93 -7.38
N ARG A 130 0.60 -7.65 -7.82
CA ARG A 130 0.84 -6.67 -8.89
C ARG A 130 0.33 -7.22 -10.21
N ILE A 131 -0.41 -6.42 -10.93
CA ILE A 131 -0.93 -6.74 -12.26
C ILE A 131 -0.36 -5.85 -13.35
#